data_8da69652eddd20ecd69ed6541d825381
#
_entry.id   8da69652eddd20ecd69ed6541d825381
#
_cell.length_a   1.000
_cell.length_b   1.000
_cell.length_c   1.000
_cell.angle_alpha   90.00
_cell.angle_beta   90.00
_cell.angle_gamma   90.00
#
_symmetry.space_group_name_H-M   'P 1'
#
loop_
_entity.id
_entity.type
_entity.pdbx_description
1 polymer ?
#
loop_
_entity_poly.entity_id
_entity_poly.type
_entity_poly.pdbx_seq_one_letter_code
_entity_poly.pdbx_strand_id
1 'polypeptide(L)'
;MSDCIFCKIVAGEIPCDKVYEDKEILGFKDINPKGPVHVLFIPKKHYATLNDIPSSDLSVVGKIFWVIQKVAKEQGVAESGYRTLINTNRNSGQIVFHVHWHLIGGKPLGPMA
;
A
#
# COMPACT_ATOMS: atom_id res chain seq x y z
N MET A 1 14.65 -15.16 -4.72
CA MET A 1 14.14 -14.93 -4.80
C MET A 1 13.18 -14.70 -5.26
N SER A 2 13.12 -14.38 -5.90
CA SER A 2 11.75 -14.06 -5.86
C SER A 2 11.19 -13.57 -7.16
N ASP A 3 10.02 -14.07 -7.54
CA ASP A 3 9.28 -13.55 -8.67
C ASP A 3 8.36 -12.39 -8.25
N CYS A 4 8.40 -12.00 -6.99
CA CYS A 4 7.52 -10.95 -6.49
C CYS A 4 7.99 -9.58 -7.01
N ILE A 5 7.12 -8.93 -7.78
CA ILE A 5 7.43 -7.61 -8.36
C ILE A 5 7.67 -6.56 -7.25
N PHE A 6 6.94 -6.64 -6.14
CA PHE A 6 7.13 -5.68 -5.04
C PHE A 6 8.42 -5.94 -4.28
N CYS A 7 8.82 -7.20 -4.13
CA CYS A 7 10.14 -7.49 -3.56
C CYS A 7 11.25 -6.92 -4.44
N LYS A 8 11.07 -6.96 -5.75
CA LYS A 8 12.03 -6.37 -6.69
C LYS A 8 12.08 -4.86 -6.57
N ILE A 9 10.93 -4.22 -6.33
CA ILE A 9 10.89 -2.78 -6.09
C ILE A 9 11.62 -2.44 -4.78
N VAL A 10 11.40 -3.22 -3.73
CA VAL A 10 12.10 -3.02 -2.45
C VAL A 10 13.62 -3.14 -2.64
N ALA A 11 14.04 -4.09 -3.46
CA ALA A 11 15.47 -4.33 -3.72
C ALA A 11 16.10 -3.30 -4.68
N GLY A 12 15.28 -2.41 -5.26
CA GLY A 12 15.78 -1.41 -6.22
C GLY A 12 15.98 -1.95 -7.62
N GLU A 13 15.53 -3.16 -7.90
CA GLU A 13 15.66 -3.77 -9.24
C GLU A 13 14.64 -3.21 -10.23
N ILE A 14 13.50 -2.76 -9.72
CA ILE A 14 12.45 -2.14 -10.52
C ILE A 14 12.21 -0.75 -9.95
N PRO A 15 12.23 0.30 -10.77
CA PRO A 15 12.00 1.65 -10.27
C PRO A 15 10.54 1.87 -9.86
N CYS A 16 10.33 2.79 -8.94
CA CYS A 16 9.01 3.23 -8.54
C CYS A 16 9.07 4.69 -8.15
N ASP A 17 7.90 5.33 -8.07
CA ASP A 17 7.79 6.72 -7.66
C ASP A 17 7.51 6.75 -6.16
N LYS A 18 8.57 6.80 -5.36
CA LYS A 18 8.48 6.71 -3.90
C LYS A 18 7.86 7.97 -3.30
N VAL A 19 7.00 7.78 -2.31
CA VAL A 19 6.46 8.87 -1.49
C VAL A 19 6.82 8.71 -0.02
N TYR A 20 7.23 7.52 0.39
CA TYR A 20 7.65 7.26 1.76
C TYR A 20 8.57 6.03 1.81
N GLU A 21 9.55 6.07 2.67
CA GLU A 21 10.38 4.89 2.90
C GLU A 21 11.03 4.94 4.28
N ASP A 22 11.01 3.81 4.98
CA ASP A 22 11.81 3.60 6.17
C ASP A 22 12.33 2.16 6.15
N LYS A 23 12.85 1.68 7.28
CA LYS A 23 13.45 0.34 7.33
C LYS A 23 12.45 -0.77 7.03
N GLU A 24 11.18 -0.56 7.34
CA GLU A 24 10.17 -1.62 7.30
C GLU A 24 9.11 -1.40 6.23
N ILE A 25 8.89 -0.16 5.79
CA ILE A 25 7.75 0.21 4.96
C ILE A 25 8.22 1.01 3.76
N LEU A 26 7.62 0.73 2.60
CA LEU A 26 7.80 1.50 1.38
C LEU A 26 6.42 1.95 0.88
N GLY A 27 6.30 3.23 0.54
CA GLY A 27 5.11 3.78 -0.09
C GLY A 27 5.46 4.33 -1.46
N PHE A 28 4.68 3.98 -2.49
CA PHE A 28 4.95 4.44 -3.86
C PHE A 28 3.65 4.60 -4.63
N LYS A 29 3.68 5.44 -5.66
CA LYS A 29 2.49 5.70 -6.47
C LYS A 29 2.13 4.50 -7.32
N ASP A 30 0.82 4.22 -7.42
CA ASP A 30 0.31 3.19 -8.30
C ASP A 30 0.45 3.67 -9.76
N ILE A 31 0.96 2.81 -10.62
CA ILE A 31 1.13 3.16 -12.04
C ILE A 31 -0.18 3.16 -12.81
N ASN A 32 -1.24 2.57 -12.24
CA ASN A 32 -2.59 2.56 -12.80
C ASN A 32 -3.56 3.19 -11.80
N PRO A 33 -3.44 4.51 -11.56
CA PRO A 33 -4.18 5.13 -10.46
C PRO A 33 -5.69 5.12 -10.67
N LYS A 34 -6.43 4.91 -9.60
CA LYS A 34 -7.89 4.96 -9.57
C LYS A 34 -8.41 6.33 -9.12
N GLY A 35 -7.52 7.26 -8.85
CA GLY A 35 -7.85 8.63 -8.46
C GLY A 35 -6.62 9.52 -8.57
N PRO A 36 -6.78 10.84 -8.39
CA PRO A 36 -5.65 11.77 -8.46
C PRO A 36 -4.54 11.44 -7.48
N VAL A 37 -4.89 10.86 -6.33
CA VAL A 37 -3.94 10.32 -5.37
C VAL A 37 -4.20 8.83 -5.25
N HIS A 38 -3.21 8.02 -5.55
CA HIS A 38 -3.30 6.56 -5.37
C HIS A 38 -1.91 6.04 -5.03
N VAL A 39 -1.71 5.73 -3.77
CA VAL A 39 -0.43 5.29 -3.23
C VAL A 39 -0.57 3.89 -2.67
N LEU A 40 0.43 3.05 -2.90
CA LEU A 40 0.51 1.71 -2.34
C LEU A 40 1.53 1.71 -1.20
N PHE A 41 1.19 1.07 -0.10
CA PHE A 41 2.09 0.90 1.05
C PHE A 41 2.32 -0.57 1.27
N ILE A 42 3.59 -0.96 1.34
CA ILE A 42 3.97 -2.36 1.53
C ILE A 42 4.94 -2.49 2.70
N PRO A 43 4.83 -3.61 3.45
CA PRO A 43 5.95 -3.98 4.30
C PRO A 43 7.09 -4.44 3.40
N LYS A 44 8.32 -4.11 3.76
CA LYS A 44 9.49 -4.56 2.98
C LYS A 44 9.65 -6.07 3.10
N LYS A 45 9.31 -6.64 4.26
CA LYS A 45 9.25 -8.07 4.44
C LYS A 45 8.08 -8.63 3.63
N HIS A 46 8.29 -9.74 2.95
CA HIS A 46 7.27 -10.33 2.10
C HIS A 46 6.25 -11.11 2.92
N TYR A 47 4.97 -10.75 2.76
CA TYR A 47 3.80 -11.53 3.17
C TYR A 47 2.89 -11.56 1.97
N ALA A 48 2.45 -12.73 1.54
CA ALA A 48 1.63 -12.83 0.34
C ALA A 48 0.29 -12.12 0.52
N THR A 49 -0.36 -12.30 1.67
CA THR A 49 -1.66 -11.71 1.96
C THR A 49 -1.73 -11.26 3.42
N LEU A 50 -2.81 -10.57 3.75
CA LEU A 50 -3.11 -10.23 5.15
C LEU A 50 -3.15 -11.47 6.03
N ASN A 51 -3.64 -12.58 5.50
CA ASN A 51 -3.76 -13.83 6.27
C ASN A 51 -2.41 -14.42 6.69
N ASP A 52 -1.33 -13.98 6.04
CA ASP A 52 0.00 -14.52 6.29
C ASP A 52 0.82 -13.71 7.29
N ILE A 53 0.25 -12.63 7.81
CA ILE A 53 0.94 -11.79 8.78
C ILE A 53 0.75 -12.39 10.18
N PRO A 54 1.83 -12.84 10.82
CA PRO A 54 1.71 -13.40 12.17
C PRO A 54 1.45 -12.32 13.20
N SER A 55 0.82 -12.71 14.31
CA SER A 55 0.52 -11.74 15.39
C SER A 55 1.78 -11.06 15.93
N SER A 56 2.93 -11.72 15.85
CA SER A 56 4.19 -11.14 16.29
C SER A 56 4.63 -9.94 15.42
N ASP A 57 4.08 -9.82 14.21
CA ASP A 57 4.46 -8.76 13.27
C ASP A 57 3.38 -7.68 13.13
N LEU A 58 2.36 -7.68 13.99
CA LEU A 58 1.27 -6.71 13.89
C LEU A 58 1.72 -5.26 14.11
N SER A 59 2.85 -5.04 14.72
CA SER A 59 3.36 -3.68 14.91
C SER A 59 3.63 -2.97 13.58
N VAL A 60 4.06 -3.71 12.55
CA VAL A 60 4.29 -3.10 11.24
C VAL A 60 2.96 -2.67 10.59
N VAL A 61 1.89 -3.43 10.84
CA VAL A 61 0.55 -3.07 10.33
C VAL A 61 0.07 -1.76 10.93
N GLY A 62 0.19 -1.62 12.26
CA GLY A 62 -0.15 -0.38 12.93
C GLY A 62 0.65 0.80 12.41
N LYS A 63 1.93 0.57 12.17
CA LYS A 63 2.80 1.61 11.63
C LYS A 63 2.39 2.03 10.23
N ILE A 64 1.95 1.07 9.39
CA ILE A 64 1.46 1.39 8.04
C ILE A 64 0.28 2.36 8.12
N PHE A 65 -0.66 2.15 9.03
CA PHE A 65 -1.78 3.08 9.18
C PHE A 65 -1.32 4.48 9.59
N TRP A 66 -0.33 4.57 10.47
CA TRP A 66 0.23 5.87 10.83
C TRP A 66 0.90 6.55 9.63
N VAL A 67 1.64 5.78 8.82
CA VAL A 67 2.28 6.31 7.61
C VAL A 67 1.24 6.79 6.61
N ILE A 68 0.12 6.06 6.47
CA ILE A 68 -0.99 6.48 5.60
C ILE A 68 -1.51 7.85 6.03
N GLN A 69 -1.72 8.07 7.34
CA GLN A 69 -2.16 9.36 7.84
C GLN A 69 -1.19 10.47 7.43
N LYS A 70 0.10 10.22 7.60
CA LYS A 70 1.14 11.19 7.28
C LYS A 70 1.14 11.53 5.79
N VAL A 71 1.10 10.50 4.92
CA VAL A 71 1.13 10.69 3.48
C VAL A 71 -0.15 11.35 2.98
N ALA A 72 -1.31 11.01 3.57
CA ALA A 72 -2.58 11.66 3.21
C ALA A 72 -2.51 13.16 3.42
N LYS A 73 -1.89 13.62 4.50
CA LYS A 73 -1.68 15.05 4.72
C LYS A 73 -0.75 15.65 3.68
N GLU A 74 0.35 14.97 3.40
CA GLU A 74 1.34 15.46 2.42
C GLU A 74 0.75 15.54 1.01
N GLN A 75 -0.14 14.59 0.67
CA GLN A 75 -0.78 14.56 -0.64
C GLN A 75 -2.03 15.45 -0.72
N GLY A 76 -2.40 16.09 0.37
CA GLY A 76 -3.49 17.04 0.38
C GLY A 76 -4.88 16.43 0.38
N VAL A 77 -5.04 15.19 0.80
CA VAL A 77 -6.35 14.52 0.79
C VAL A 77 -6.91 14.26 2.18
N ALA A 78 -6.19 14.65 3.24
CA ALA A 78 -6.61 14.34 4.60
C ALA A 78 -7.95 14.97 4.96
N GLU A 79 -8.19 16.22 4.55
CA GLU A 79 -9.41 16.96 4.91
C GLU A 79 -10.61 16.57 4.05
N SER A 80 -10.42 16.45 2.73
CA SER A 80 -11.51 16.10 1.82
C SER A 80 -11.90 14.63 1.94
N GLY A 81 -10.96 13.79 2.34
CA GLY A 81 -11.23 12.39 2.56
C GLY A 81 -10.51 11.48 1.59
N TYR A 82 -10.30 10.26 2.05
CA TYR A 82 -9.61 9.23 1.26
C TYR A 82 -10.09 7.86 1.71
N ARG A 83 -9.82 6.87 0.89
CA ARG A 83 -10.15 5.48 1.20
C ARG A 83 -8.87 4.69 1.36
N THR A 84 -8.83 3.85 2.40
CA THR A 84 -7.77 2.85 2.55
C THR A 84 -8.37 1.48 2.42
N LEU A 85 -7.69 0.58 1.71
CA LEU A 85 -8.18 -0.77 1.58
C LEU A 85 -7.04 -1.75 1.38
N ILE A 86 -7.32 -3.02 1.67
CA ILE A 86 -6.44 -4.15 1.43
C ILE A 86 -7.27 -5.20 0.71
N ASN A 87 -6.74 -5.73 -0.39
CA ASN A 87 -7.37 -6.86 -1.07
C ASN A 87 -6.68 -8.15 -0.62
N THR A 88 -7.47 -9.16 -0.28
CA THR A 88 -6.97 -10.45 0.19
C THR A 88 -7.57 -11.56 -0.64
N ASN A 89 -6.70 -12.25 -1.41
CA ASN A 89 -7.04 -13.40 -2.22
C ASN A 89 -8.02 -13.09 -3.36
N ARG A 90 -8.48 -14.15 -4.03
CA ARG A 90 -9.15 -14.04 -5.33
C ARG A 90 -10.43 -13.22 -5.32
N ASN A 91 -11.30 -13.46 -4.34
CA ASN A 91 -12.61 -12.80 -4.35
C ASN A 91 -12.55 -11.29 -4.14
N SER A 92 -11.44 -10.79 -3.59
CA SER A 92 -11.25 -9.35 -3.43
C SER A 92 -10.66 -8.70 -4.68
N GLY A 93 -10.08 -9.50 -5.58
CA GLY A 93 -9.38 -8.99 -6.73
C GLY A 93 -7.89 -8.74 -6.50
N GLN A 94 -7.31 -9.39 -5.49
CA GLN A 94 -5.87 -9.24 -5.27
C GLN A 94 -5.11 -9.78 -6.48
N ILE A 95 -4.21 -8.95 -7.03
CA ILE A 95 -3.42 -9.31 -8.20
C ILE A 95 -1.97 -9.60 -7.82
N VAL A 96 -1.36 -8.73 -7.03
CA VAL A 96 0.03 -8.91 -6.59
C VAL A 96 0.03 -9.52 -5.20
N PHE A 97 0.68 -10.68 -5.07
CA PHE A 97 0.72 -11.42 -3.79
C PHE A 97 1.94 -11.04 -2.97
N HIS A 98 1.97 -9.77 -2.64
CA HIS A 98 2.76 -9.13 -1.62
C HIS A 98 1.79 -8.13 -1.01
N VAL A 99 1.41 -8.34 0.24
CA VAL A 99 0.34 -7.57 0.87
C VAL A 99 0.58 -6.07 0.72
N HIS A 100 -0.46 -5.33 0.36
CA HIS A 100 -0.33 -3.89 0.19
C HIS A 100 -1.61 -3.17 0.54
N TRP A 101 -1.45 -1.98 1.10
CA TRP A 101 -2.53 -1.08 1.47
C TRP A 101 -2.63 -0.02 0.40
N HIS A 102 -3.86 0.26 -0.05
CA HIS A 102 -4.12 1.36 -0.98
C HIS A 102 -4.55 2.59 -0.22
N LEU A 103 -4.08 3.74 -0.67
CA LEU A 103 -4.57 5.06 -0.26
C LEU A 103 -5.07 5.72 -1.54
N ILE A 104 -6.38 5.98 -1.63
CA ILE A 104 -6.99 6.58 -2.82
C ILE A 104 -7.78 7.80 -2.40
N GLY A 105 -7.56 8.93 -3.09
CA GLY A 105 -8.27 10.17 -2.78
C GLY A 105 -8.13 11.19 -3.88
N GLY A 106 -8.60 12.40 -3.60
CA GLY A 106 -8.50 13.53 -4.52
C GLY A 106 -9.73 13.73 -5.38
N LYS A 107 -10.74 12.88 -5.21
CA LYS A 107 -12.05 13.04 -5.85
C LYS A 107 -13.07 12.20 -5.10
N PRO A 108 -14.38 12.46 -5.27
CA PRO A 108 -15.39 11.55 -4.73
C PRO A 108 -15.17 10.14 -5.31
N LEU A 109 -15.15 9.14 -4.44
CA LEU A 109 -14.99 7.76 -4.83
C LEU A 109 -16.35 7.09 -4.85
N GLY A 110 -16.51 6.10 -5.73
CA GLY A 110 -17.76 5.38 -5.84
C GLY A 110 -18.00 4.40 -4.71
N PRO A 111 -19.00 3.52 -4.85
CA PRO A 111 -19.27 2.48 -3.85
C PRO A 111 -18.07 1.59 -3.60
N MET A 112 -18.05 0.97 -2.41
CA MET A 112 -16.94 0.11 -2.05
C MET A 112 -16.85 -1.15 -2.90
N ALA A 113 -17.98 -1.67 -3.32
CA ALA A 113 -18.00 -2.94 -4.07
C ALA A 113 -18.92 -2.87 -5.27
#